data_21374b8af7fbd4fc297ff9019a049f72
#
_entry.id   21374b8af7fbd4fc297ff9019a049f72
#
_cell.length_a   1.000
_cell.length_b   1.000
_cell.length_c   1.000
_cell.angle_alpha   90.00
_cell.angle_beta   90.00
_cell.angle_gamma   90.00
#
_symmetry.space_group_name_H-M   'P 1'
#
loop_
_entity.id
_entity.type
_entity.pdbx_description
1 polymer ?
#
loop_
_entity_poly.entity_id
_entity_poly.type
_entity_poly.pdbx_seq_one_letter_code
_entity_poly.pdbx_strand_id
1 'polypeptide(L)'
;MEDNKIKESKLFTPYKLGNITLRNRTIRSAAFESMGDKFGPTQQLKDYHVSVAKGGIGMTTLAYAAVCRSGLSFDKQLWLRPEIVPGLKDITDAVHEAGAAASIQIGHCGNMTHYSTAGQIPIGPSTGINMYAYTPVRRMRKDEIRQVASDFGRAIHTAHEAGFDCVEVHAGHGYLISQFLSPYTNHRRDEFGGSLDNRMRFMRMCMDEVMEAAAKTGTSILVKHNMEDGFKGGIQIPESIEIAKVIESYGIDGIVLSSGFVSRAPMAVMRGLIPIYTMSYYMPLWLRYFVRWFGPLMIQQYPFEETFFYDNAMKFRKELKCPLVYVGGLVSREGIDKVLDSGFEMVQMGRALVSEPDFVNRLAAEGAGCRSRCDHKNYCIARMYSVDMKCHKDCPNLPRKITDELAKLP
;
A
#
# COMPACT_ATOMS: atom_id res chain seq x y z
N MET A 1 -37.22 28.40 -7.65
CA MET A 1 -37.02 26.92 -7.65
C MET A 1 -35.73 26.70 -8.41
N GLU A 2 -34.62 26.63 -7.68
CA GLU A 2 -33.33 26.31 -8.27
C GLU A 2 -33.35 24.80 -8.66
N ASP A 3 -33.14 24.55 -9.93
CA ASP A 3 -32.94 23.21 -10.49
C ASP A 3 -31.74 22.56 -9.78
N ASN A 4 -32.04 21.79 -8.77
CA ASN A 4 -31.06 20.89 -8.13
C ASN A 4 -30.77 19.73 -9.11
N LYS A 5 -30.06 20.04 -10.21
CA LYS A 5 -29.48 19.02 -11.06
C LYS A 5 -28.54 18.16 -10.14
N ILE A 6 -29.00 16.98 -9.82
CA ILE A 6 -28.15 15.96 -9.15
C ILE A 6 -26.90 15.82 -10.04
N LYS A 7 -25.80 16.41 -9.59
CA LYS A 7 -24.52 16.35 -10.30
C LYS A 7 -24.13 14.87 -10.42
N GLU A 8 -24.11 14.36 -11.64
CA GLU A 8 -23.66 12.98 -11.89
C GLU A 8 -22.25 12.81 -11.33
N SER A 9 -22.08 11.84 -10.45
CA SER A 9 -20.79 11.59 -9.83
C SER A 9 -19.77 11.10 -10.86
N LYS A 10 -18.59 11.67 -10.84
CA LYS A 10 -17.44 11.21 -11.62
C LYS A 10 -17.02 9.76 -11.28
N LEU A 11 -17.39 9.29 -10.09
CA LEU A 11 -16.97 7.98 -9.56
C LEU A 11 -17.15 6.85 -10.56
N PHE A 12 -18.32 6.80 -11.24
CA PHE A 12 -18.67 5.72 -12.16
C PHE A 12 -18.35 6.03 -13.63
N THR A 13 -17.67 7.13 -13.91
CA THR A 13 -17.19 7.41 -15.26
C THR A 13 -15.92 6.58 -15.53
N PRO A 14 -15.78 5.97 -16.74
CA PRO A 14 -14.56 5.33 -17.13
C PRO A 14 -13.36 6.27 -17.05
N TYR A 15 -12.18 5.72 -16.77
CA TYR A 15 -10.94 6.50 -16.71
C TYR A 15 -9.82 5.79 -17.47
N LYS A 16 -9.16 6.53 -18.37
CA LYS A 16 -7.98 6.03 -19.08
C LYS A 16 -6.74 6.23 -18.21
N LEU A 17 -6.18 5.13 -17.70
CA LEU A 17 -4.94 5.09 -16.95
C LEU A 17 -3.83 4.49 -17.83
N GLY A 18 -2.96 5.32 -18.36
CA GLY A 18 -1.94 4.87 -19.31
C GLY A 18 -2.54 4.16 -20.51
N ASN A 19 -2.24 2.88 -20.66
CA ASN A 19 -2.71 2.04 -21.78
C ASN A 19 -4.01 1.30 -21.50
N ILE A 20 -4.57 1.39 -20.29
CA ILE A 20 -5.79 0.70 -19.89
C ILE A 20 -6.97 1.65 -19.68
N THR A 21 -8.19 1.16 -19.79
CA THR A 21 -9.40 1.89 -19.43
C THR A 21 -10.10 1.20 -18.28
N LEU A 22 -10.13 1.86 -17.13
CA LEU A 22 -10.87 1.39 -15.96
C LEU A 22 -12.36 1.67 -16.15
N ARG A 23 -13.22 0.73 -15.74
CA ARG A 23 -14.69 0.88 -15.80
C ARG A 23 -15.23 1.99 -14.89
N ASN A 24 -14.48 2.37 -13.85
CA ASN A 24 -14.77 3.47 -12.92
C ASN A 24 -13.48 3.93 -12.23
N ARG A 25 -13.56 4.95 -11.38
CA ARG A 25 -12.41 5.62 -10.75
C ARG A 25 -11.97 5.01 -9.43
N THR A 26 -12.30 3.76 -9.15
CA THR A 26 -11.98 3.09 -7.88
C THR A 26 -10.86 2.07 -8.02
N ILE A 27 -9.98 2.06 -7.03
CA ILE A 27 -8.88 1.09 -6.93
C ILE A 27 -8.91 0.47 -5.52
N ARG A 28 -8.77 -0.85 -5.42
CA ARG A 28 -8.45 -1.51 -4.15
C ARG A 28 -7.01 -1.19 -3.81
N SER A 29 -6.81 -0.47 -2.70
CA SER A 29 -5.48 -0.06 -2.26
C SER A 29 -4.63 -1.28 -1.89
N ALA A 30 -3.38 -1.25 -2.33
CA ALA A 30 -2.38 -2.22 -1.88
C ALA A 30 -2.30 -2.24 -0.34
N ALA A 31 -2.60 -3.37 0.26
CA ALA A 31 -2.45 -3.65 1.68
C ALA A 31 -2.09 -5.12 1.83
N PHE A 32 -1.09 -5.43 2.64
CA PHE A 32 -0.58 -6.79 2.80
C PHE A 32 -1.70 -7.76 3.20
N GLU A 33 -2.01 -8.72 2.33
CA GLU A 33 -3.10 -9.68 2.54
C GLU A 33 -2.72 -10.81 3.51
N SER A 34 -1.43 -11.16 3.57
CA SER A 34 -0.92 -12.34 4.29
C SER A 34 -1.59 -13.66 3.85
N MET A 35 -1.84 -13.77 2.55
CA MET A 35 -2.53 -14.91 1.93
C MET A 35 -1.65 -15.70 0.96
N GLY A 36 -0.33 -15.44 0.93
CA GLY A 36 0.63 -16.23 0.17
C GLY A 36 1.06 -17.51 0.90
N ASP A 37 1.60 -18.45 0.16
CA ASP A 37 2.31 -19.63 0.68
C ASP A 37 3.61 -19.83 -0.11
N LYS A 38 4.70 -20.17 0.60
CA LYS A 38 6.03 -20.34 0.00
C LYS A 38 6.43 -19.20 -0.95
N PHE A 39 6.05 -17.98 -0.58
CA PHE A 39 6.24 -16.74 -1.33
C PHE A 39 5.54 -16.70 -2.71
N GLY A 40 4.51 -17.49 -2.90
CA GLY A 40 3.69 -17.57 -4.11
C GLY A 40 2.20 -17.35 -3.84
N PRO A 41 1.39 -17.20 -4.89
CA PRO A 41 -0.03 -17.00 -4.79
C PRO A 41 -0.76 -18.27 -4.30
N THR A 42 -1.96 -18.08 -3.72
CA THR A 42 -2.83 -19.15 -3.25
C THR A 42 -4.25 -18.96 -3.75
N GLN A 43 -5.08 -20.01 -3.63
CA GLN A 43 -6.51 -19.91 -3.93
C GLN A 43 -7.20 -18.86 -3.04
N GLN A 44 -6.83 -18.74 -1.76
CA GLN A 44 -7.37 -17.71 -0.86
C GLN A 44 -7.11 -16.29 -1.38
N LEU A 45 -5.89 -16.02 -1.90
CA LEU A 45 -5.55 -14.73 -2.48
C LEU A 45 -6.38 -14.45 -3.75
N LYS A 46 -6.54 -15.47 -4.61
CA LYS A 46 -7.40 -15.41 -5.81
C LYS A 46 -8.84 -15.07 -5.44
N ASP A 47 -9.44 -15.84 -4.52
CA ASP A 47 -10.83 -15.66 -4.10
C ASP A 47 -11.09 -14.26 -3.55
N TYR A 48 -10.13 -13.73 -2.76
CA TYR A 48 -10.21 -12.38 -2.23
C TYR A 48 -10.25 -11.32 -3.33
N HIS A 49 -9.32 -11.34 -4.29
CA HIS A 49 -9.28 -10.34 -5.36
C HIS A 49 -10.43 -10.48 -6.35
N VAL A 50 -10.87 -11.69 -6.64
CA VAL A 50 -12.06 -11.95 -7.46
C VAL A 50 -13.33 -11.45 -6.78
N SER A 51 -13.45 -11.59 -5.45
CA SER A 51 -14.61 -11.07 -4.71
C SER A 51 -14.71 -9.56 -4.81
N VAL A 52 -13.58 -8.85 -4.68
CA VAL A 52 -13.51 -7.39 -4.84
C VAL A 52 -13.80 -6.97 -6.29
N ALA A 53 -13.29 -7.72 -7.28
CA ALA A 53 -13.57 -7.46 -8.69
C ALA A 53 -15.06 -7.61 -9.01
N LYS A 54 -15.71 -8.69 -8.57
CA LYS A 54 -17.18 -8.88 -8.67
C LYS A 54 -17.97 -7.81 -7.91
N GLY A 55 -17.37 -7.26 -6.85
CA GLY A 55 -17.92 -6.17 -6.05
C GLY A 55 -17.91 -4.80 -6.73
N GLY A 56 -17.48 -4.71 -8.00
CA GLY A 56 -17.62 -3.49 -8.81
C GLY A 56 -16.37 -2.61 -8.88
N ILE A 57 -15.24 -2.98 -8.24
CA ILE A 57 -14.01 -2.18 -8.27
C ILE A 57 -13.49 -1.98 -9.70
N GLY A 58 -12.93 -0.80 -10.03
CA GLY A 58 -12.29 -0.55 -11.31
C GLY A 58 -10.99 -1.31 -11.49
N MET A 59 -10.15 -1.34 -10.45
CA MET A 59 -8.89 -2.09 -10.43
C MET A 59 -8.61 -2.63 -9.03
N THR A 60 -8.05 -3.85 -8.94
CA THR A 60 -7.61 -4.44 -7.66
C THR A 60 -6.10 -4.60 -7.65
N THR A 61 -5.43 -4.18 -6.55
CA THR A 61 -3.97 -4.22 -6.41
C THR A 61 -3.53 -5.28 -5.41
N LEU A 62 -2.83 -6.32 -5.86
CA LEU A 62 -2.16 -7.29 -4.99
C LEU A 62 -1.00 -6.61 -4.24
N ALA A 63 -0.77 -6.94 -2.96
CA ALA A 63 0.21 -6.19 -2.18
C ALA A 63 1.04 -6.98 -1.17
N TYR A 64 2.28 -6.53 -1.00
CA TYR A 64 3.13 -6.14 -2.11
C TYR A 64 4.00 -7.33 -2.44
N ALA A 65 4.39 -7.48 -3.69
CA ALA A 65 5.34 -8.49 -4.08
C ALA A 65 6.76 -7.94 -3.97
N ALA A 66 7.66 -8.69 -3.29
CA ALA A 66 9.06 -8.34 -3.22
C ALA A 66 9.73 -8.52 -4.58
N VAL A 67 10.54 -7.54 -5.01
CA VAL A 67 11.27 -7.58 -6.29
C VAL A 67 12.42 -8.59 -6.27
N CYS A 68 12.91 -8.94 -5.08
CA CYS A 68 13.91 -9.98 -4.84
C CYS A 68 13.73 -10.57 -3.44
N ARG A 69 14.43 -11.67 -3.14
CA ARG A 69 14.29 -12.37 -1.85
C ARG A 69 14.62 -11.48 -0.64
N SER A 70 15.64 -10.65 -0.73
CA SER A 70 16.01 -9.74 0.35
C SER A 70 14.96 -8.64 0.61
N GLY A 71 14.03 -8.45 -0.33
CA GLY A 71 12.92 -7.50 -0.23
C GLY A 71 11.69 -8.01 0.50
N LEU A 72 11.67 -9.26 0.95
CA LEU A 72 10.57 -9.86 1.71
C LEU A 72 10.48 -9.31 3.13
N SER A 73 9.30 -8.88 3.55
CA SER A 73 9.01 -8.48 4.94
C SER A 73 8.48 -9.63 5.79
N PHE A 74 7.69 -10.53 5.19
CA PHE A 74 6.93 -11.58 5.87
C PHE A 74 6.92 -12.89 5.07
N ASP A 75 6.75 -14.02 5.76
CA ASP A 75 6.80 -15.35 5.17
C ASP A 75 5.63 -15.66 4.21
N LYS A 76 4.48 -14.99 4.38
CA LYS A 76 3.29 -15.15 3.53
C LYS A 76 3.19 -14.11 2.41
N GLN A 77 4.28 -13.42 2.13
CA GLN A 77 4.36 -12.40 1.09
C GLN A 77 4.72 -13.02 -0.27
N LEU A 78 4.33 -12.35 -1.34
CA LEU A 78 4.74 -12.73 -2.68
C LEU A 78 6.19 -12.28 -2.95
N TRP A 79 6.94 -13.11 -3.67
CA TRP A 79 8.22 -12.75 -4.25
C TRP A 79 8.15 -12.98 -5.76
N LEU A 80 8.25 -11.88 -6.55
CA LEU A 80 8.20 -11.94 -8.00
C LEU A 80 9.39 -12.69 -8.58
N ARG A 81 9.07 -13.82 -9.21
CA ARG A 81 10.01 -14.70 -9.90
C ARG A 81 9.26 -15.55 -10.92
N PRO A 82 9.94 -16.13 -11.95
CA PRO A 82 9.26 -16.87 -13.03
C PRO A 82 8.37 -18.02 -12.54
N GLU A 83 8.75 -18.70 -11.46
CA GLU A 83 8.02 -19.88 -10.96
C GLU A 83 6.61 -19.58 -10.47
N ILE A 84 6.31 -18.33 -10.08
CA ILE A 84 4.97 -17.96 -9.60
C ILE A 84 4.10 -17.30 -10.67
N VAL A 85 4.65 -17.03 -11.87
CA VAL A 85 3.90 -16.41 -12.98
C VAL A 85 2.63 -17.17 -13.34
N PRO A 86 2.62 -18.51 -13.48
CA PRO A 86 1.39 -19.23 -13.81
C PRO A 86 0.28 -19.04 -12.79
N GLY A 87 0.62 -19.06 -11.48
CA GLY A 87 -0.35 -18.85 -10.42
C GLY A 87 -0.84 -17.40 -10.32
N LEU A 88 0.01 -16.42 -10.63
CA LEU A 88 -0.40 -15.01 -10.71
C LEU A 88 -1.30 -14.77 -11.93
N LYS A 89 -0.98 -15.41 -13.07
CA LYS A 89 -1.79 -15.33 -14.28
C LYS A 89 -3.21 -15.89 -14.05
N ASP A 90 -3.33 -16.98 -13.32
CA ASP A 90 -4.65 -17.52 -12.93
C ASP A 90 -5.47 -16.51 -12.08
N ILE A 91 -4.81 -15.67 -11.27
CA ILE A 91 -5.48 -14.59 -10.54
C ILE A 91 -5.90 -13.46 -11.48
N THR A 92 -4.98 -12.98 -12.34
CA THR A 92 -5.28 -11.85 -13.25
C THR A 92 -6.37 -12.20 -14.24
N ASP A 93 -6.33 -13.39 -14.83
CA ASP A 93 -7.38 -13.88 -15.75
C ASP A 93 -8.76 -13.88 -15.05
N ALA A 94 -8.85 -14.40 -13.81
CA ALA A 94 -10.10 -14.42 -13.05
C ALA A 94 -10.59 -13.03 -12.63
N VAL A 95 -9.68 -12.08 -12.36
CA VAL A 95 -10.01 -10.68 -12.10
C VAL A 95 -10.56 -9.99 -13.34
N HIS A 96 -9.94 -10.24 -14.50
CA HIS A 96 -10.41 -9.74 -15.81
C HIS A 96 -11.79 -10.30 -16.18
N GLU A 97 -12.02 -11.60 -15.99
CA GLU A 97 -13.33 -12.24 -16.17
C GLU A 97 -14.41 -11.59 -15.28
N ALA A 98 -14.05 -11.12 -14.09
CA ALA A 98 -14.93 -10.37 -13.21
C ALA A 98 -15.08 -8.88 -13.61
N GLY A 99 -14.47 -8.44 -14.71
CA GLY A 99 -14.60 -7.10 -15.29
C GLY A 99 -13.78 -6.01 -14.61
N ALA A 100 -12.77 -6.33 -13.80
CA ALA A 100 -11.85 -5.36 -13.19
C ALA A 100 -10.45 -5.48 -13.81
N ALA A 101 -9.68 -4.39 -13.78
CA ALA A 101 -8.25 -4.44 -14.09
C ALA A 101 -7.46 -5.02 -12.90
N ALA A 102 -6.34 -5.67 -13.20
CA ALA A 102 -5.43 -6.28 -12.24
C ALA A 102 -4.15 -5.44 -12.11
N SER A 103 -3.80 -5.09 -10.87
CA SER A 103 -2.56 -4.41 -10.54
C SER A 103 -1.78 -5.15 -9.46
N ILE A 104 -0.46 -4.96 -9.43
CA ILE A 104 0.40 -5.48 -8.37
C ILE A 104 1.30 -4.37 -7.84
N GLN A 105 1.39 -4.25 -6.52
CA GLN A 105 2.38 -3.37 -5.91
C GLN A 105 3.71 -4.11 -5.79
N ILE A 106 4.80 -3.49 -6.26
CA ILE A 106 6.16 -4.02 -6.13
C ILE A 106 6.98 -3.19 -5.15
N GLY A 107 7.87 -3.85 -4.40
CA GLY A 107 8.68 -3.16 -3.43
C GLY A 107 9.83 -4.00 -2.87
N HIS A 108 10.57 -3.37 -1.96
CA HIS A 108 11.64 -3.98 -1.18
C HIS A 108 11.56 -3.46 0.25
N CYS A 109 11.47 -4.36 1.25
CA CYS A 109 11.30 -3.98 2.66
C CYS A 109 12.45 -3.15 3.24
N GLY A 110 13.64 -3.23 2.63
CA GLY A 110 14.82 -2.65 3.23
C GLY A 110 15.17 -3.29 4.57
N ASN A 111 15.23 -2.47 5.61
CA ASN A 111 15.53 -2.92 6.96
C ASN A 111 14.37 -3.59 7.70
N MET A 112 13.15 -3.59 7.13
CA MET A 112 11.93 -4.04 7.81
C MET A 112 11.65 -5.52 7.57
N THR A 113 12.57 -6.40 7.98
CA THR A 113 12.46 -7.85 7.83
C THR A 113 13.23 -8.59 8.90
N HIS A 114 13.01 -9.91 8.99
CA HIS A 114 13.81 -10.83 9.79
C HIS A 114 14.83 -11.58 8.92
N TYR A 115 15.94 -12.02 9.54
CA TYR A 115 16.96 -12.83 8.87
C TYR A 115 16.36 -14.08 8.20
N SER A 116 15.47 -14.77 8.90
CA SER A 116 14.83 -16.00 8.40
C SER A 116 14.02 -15.77 7.12
N THR A 117 13.32 -14.65 7.03
CA THR A 117 12.47 -14.29 5.88
C THR A 117 13.33 -13.81 4.70
N ALA A 118 14.23 -12.86 4.94
CA ALA A 118 15.10 -12.29 3.90
C ALA A 118 16.21 -13.26 3.43
N GLY A 119 16.55 -14.27 4.25
CA GLY A 119 17.66 -15.18 4.00
C GLY A 119 19.04 -14.56 4.19
N GLN A 120 19.12 -13.34 4.70
CA GLN A 120 20.35 -12.59 4.99
C GLN A 120 20.12 -11.53 6.06
N ILE A 121 21.20 -10.92 6.55
CA ILE A 121 21.09 -9.75 7.42
C ILE A 121 20.32 -8.66 6.66
N PRO A 122 19.24 -8.09 7.25
CA PRO A 122 18.48 -6.99 6.67
C PRO A 122 19.39 -5.87 6.17
N ILE A 123 19.08 -5.34 5.00
CA ILE A 123 19.86 -4.29 4.36
C ILE A 123 19.07 -2.98 4.28
N GLY A 124 19.77 -1.87 4.32
CA GLY A 124 19.16 -0.54 4.22
C GLY A 124 20.19 0.51 3.82
N PRO A 125 19.81 1.80 3.75
CA PRO A 125 20.74 2.85 3.40
C PRO A 125 21.91 2.95 4.39
N SER A 126 21.69 2.66 5.68
CA SER A 126 22.67 2.81 6.75
C SER A 126 22.70 1.59 7.67
N THR A 127 23.85 1.37 8.32
CA THR A 127 23.97 0.37 9.39
C THR A 127 23.24 0.85 10.65
N GLY A 128 22.58 -0.07 11.35
CA GLY A 128 21.84 0.25 12.56
C GLY A 128 21.08 -0.95 13.11
N ILE A 129 20.06 -0.65 13.89
CA ILE A 129 19.12 -1.64 14.42
C ILE A 129 17.73 -1.31 13.89
N ASN A 130 17.06 -2.29 13.33
CA ASN A 130 15.66 -2.15 12.96
C ASN A 130 14.79 -2.30 14.22
N MET A 131 14.14 -1.20 14.62
CA MET A 131 13.27 -1.19 15.80
C MET A 131 11.93 -1.92 15.59
N TYR A 132 11.58 -2.25 14.35
CA TYR A 132 10.38 -3.04 14.03
C TYR A 132 10.58 -4.54 14.32
N ALA A 133 11.74 -5.08 13.91
CA ALA A 133 12.07 -6.50 14.04
C ALA A 133 13.19 -6.77 15.06
N TYR A 134 13.72 -5.74 15.72
CA TYR A 134 14.87 -5.81 16.66
C TYR A 134 16.07 -6.55 16.08
N THR A 135 16.35 -6.36 14.79
CA THR A 135 17.41 -7.01 14.06
C THR A 135 18.52 -6.03 13.67
N PRO A 136 19.79 -6.47 13.63
CA PRO A 136 20.87 -5.69 13.02
C PRO A 136 20.54 -5.39 11.55
N VAL A 137 20.92 -4.20 11.10
CA VAL A 137 20.80 -3.77 9.70
C VAL A 137 22.18 -3.46 9.16
N ARG A 138 22.48 -3.97 8.00
CA ARG A 138 23.73 -3.69 7.28
C ARG A 138 23.50 -2.63 6.19
N ARG A 139 24.41 -1.66 6.09
CA ARG A 139 24.43 -0.71 4.99
C ARG A 139 24.61 -1.43 3.66
N MET A 140 23.79 -1.10 2.66
CA MET A 140 23.93 -1.60 1.29
C MET A 140 25.22 -1.13 0.66
N ARG A 141 25.91 -2.01 -0.05
CA ARG A 141 26.98 -1.69 -0.95
C ARG A 141 26.46 -1.07 -2.24
N LYS A 142 27.31 -0.41 -3.00
CA LYS A 142 26.89 0.26 -4.26
C LYS A 142 26.46 -0.74 -5.34
N ASP A 143 27.09 -1.91 -5.38
CA ASP A 143 26.69 -3.01 -6.27
C ASP A 143 25.30 -3.54 -5.93
N GLU A 144 24.97 -3.70 -4.65
CA GLU A 144 23.65 -4.12 -4.18
C GLU A 144 22.57 -3.08 -4.48
N ILE A 145 22.90 -1.79 -4.36
CA ILE A 145 21.98 -0.68 -4.74
C ILE A 145 21.60 -0.79 -6.22
N ARG A 146 22.60 -0.97 -7.10
CA ARG A 146 22.37 -1.13 -8.55
C ARG A 146 21.58 -2.40 -8.84
N GLN A 147 21.92 -3.52 -8.18
CA GLN A 147 21.23 -4.80 -8.37
C GLN A 147 19.75 -4.69 -7.99
N VAL A 148 19.43 -4.07 -6.84
CA VAL A 148 18.03 -3.92 -6.42
C VAL A 148 17.27 -2.96 -7.36
N ALA A 149 17.92 -1.92 -7.86
CA ALA A 149 17.28 -1.06 -8.88
C ALA A 149 16.91 -1.87 -10.13
N SER A 150 17.84 -2.70 -10.65
CA SER A 150 17.58 -3.59 -11.78
C SER A 150 16.49 -4.64 -11.48
N ASP A 151 16.39 -5.10 -10.21
CA ASP A 151 15.33 -6.02 -9.78
C ASP A 151 13.93 -5.38 -9.91
N PHE A 152 13.79 -4.07 -9.71
CA PHE A 152 12.53 -3.36 -9.97
C PHE A 152 12.14 -3.42 -11.46
N GLY A 153 13.09 -3.21 -12.39
CA GLY A 153 12.83 -3.36 -13.83
C GLY A 153 12.42 -4.78 -14.20
N ARG A 154 13.13 -5.80 -13.69
CA ARG A 154 12.74 -7.22 -13.92
C ARG A 154 11.35 -7.53 -13.38
N ALA A 155 10.96 -6.92 -12.25
CA ALA A 155 9.65 -7.12 -11.66
C ALA A 155 8.53 -6.62 -12.59
N ILE A 156 8.75 -5.57 -13.40
CA ILE A 156 7.78 -5.11 -14.42
C ILE A 156 7.57 -6.18 -15.47
N HIS A 157 8.66 -6.78 -16.01
CA HIS A 157 8.53 -7.88 -17.00
C HIS A 157 7.77 -9.08 -16.43
N THR A 158 8.11 -9.50 -15.21
CA THR A 158 7.43 -10.62 -14.53
C THR A 158 5.95 -10.32 -14.28
N ALA A 159 5.60 -9.09 -13.89
CA ALA A 159 4.22 -8.66 -13.72
C ALA A 159 3.44 -8.65 -15.04
N HIS A 160 4.06 -8.16 -16.13
CA HIS A 160 3.49 -8.19 -17.46
C HIS A 160 3.21 -9.64 -17.95
N GLU A 161 4.19 -10.54 -17.80
CA GLU A 161 4.03 -11.96 -18.15
C GLU A 161 2.90 -12.62 -17.35
N ALA A 162 2.70 -12.20 -16.11
CA ALA A 162 1.60 -12.63 -15.25
C ALA A 162 0.24 -11.98 -15.58
N GLY A 163 0.16 -11.10 -16.61
CA GLY A 163 -1.08 -10.49 -17.07
C GLY A 163 -1.55 -9.29 -16.24
N PHE A 164 -0.69 -8.65 -15.45
CA PHE A 164 -1.07 -7.41 -14.76
C PHE A 164 -1.09 -6.22 -15.72
N ASP A 165 -2.15 -5.42 -15.63
CA ASP A 165 -2.36 -4.21 -16.45
C ASP A 165 -1.56 -3.02 -15.92
N CYS A 166 -1.35 -2.98 -14.62
CA CYS A 166 -0.71 -1.88 -13.93
C CYS A 166 0.23 -2.37 -12.83
N VAL A 167 1.33 -1.67 -12.62
CA VAL A 167 2.23 -1.89 -11.49
C VAL A 167 2.29 -0.63 -10.63
N GLU A 168 2.11 -0.79 -9.31
CA GLU A 168 2.29 0.28 -8.33
C GLU A 168 3.67 0.15 -7.67
N VAL A 169 4.59 1.08 -7.94
CA VAL A 169 5.92 1.12 -7.29
C VAL A 169 5.79 1.65 -5.87
N HIS A 170 6.26 0.89 -4.89
CA HIS A 170 6.18 1.28 -3.49
C HIS A 170 7.34 2.17 -3.05
N ALA A 171 7.14 3.49 -3.08
CA ALA A 171 8.13 4.51 -2.69
C ALA A 171 7.81 5.19 -1.35
N GLY A 172 6.97 4.58 -0.50
CA GLY A 172 6.51 5.15 0.76
C GLY A 172 6.69 4.24 1.97
N HIS A 173 6.09 4.63 3.09
CA HIS A 173 5.84 3.90 4.33
C HIS A 173 7.09 3.35 5.04
N GLY A 174 8.29 3.88 4.74
CA GLY A 174 9.53 3.41 5.34
C GLY A 174 10.07 2.12 4.74
N TYR A 175 9.63 1.74 3.53
CA TYR A 175 10.26 0.69 2.75
C TYR A 175 11.50 1.21 2.02
N LEU A 176 12.25 0.38 1.31
CA LEU A 176 13.64 0.70 0.90
C LEU A 176 13.78 2.03 0.16
N ILE A 177 12.94 2.32 -0.85
CA ILE A 177 13.00 3.62 -1.54
C ILE A 177 12.77 4.76 -0.56
N SER A 178 11.73 4.67 0.27
CA SER A 178 11.44 5.64 1.33
C SER A 178 12.57 5.75 2.37
N GLN A 179 13.24 4.64 2.70
CA GLN A 179 14.40 4.64 3.61
C GLN A 179 15.59 5.41 3.02
N PHE A 180 15.83 5.34 1.71
CA PHE A 180 16.86 6.15 1.06
C PHE A 180 16.49 7.63 1.00
N LEU A 181 15.22 7.95 0.79
CA LEU A 181 14.70 9.31 0.75
C LEU A 181 14.74 9.98 2.13
N SER A 182 14.39 9.25 3.20
CA SER A 182 14.24 9.79 4.55
C SER A 182 15.59 10.06 5.22
N PRO A 183 15.84 11.29 5.72
CA PRO A 183 17.04 11.58 6.49
C PRO A 183 17.09 10.82 7.82
N TYR A 184 15.96 10.32 8.31
CA TYR A 184 15.86 9.51 9.52
C TYR A 184 16.57 8.16 9.41
N THR A 185 16.56 7.54 8.22
CA THR A 185 17.17 6.22 7.96
C THR A 185 18.44 6.32 7.13
N ASN A 186 18.59 7.37 6.33
CA ASN A 186 19.73 7.55 5.42
C ASN A 186 20.78 8.50 6.01
N HIS A 187 21.76 7.93 6.69
CA HIS A 187 22.90 8.64 7.25
C HIS A 187 24.18 8.49 6.40
N ARG A 188 24.03 8.15 5.11
CA ARG A 188 25.16 7.99 4.19
C ARG A 188 25.85 9.33 3.95
N ARG A 189 27.16 9.26 3.68
CA ARG A 189 28.02 10.40 3.33
C ARG A 189 28.62 10.28 1.93
N ASP A 190 28.12 9.31 1.15
CA ASP A 190 28.48 9.13 -0.25
C ASP A 190 27.37 9.70 -1.17
N GLU A 191 27.46 9.44 -2.47
CA GLU A 191 26.52 9.93 -3.49
C GLU A 191 25.05 9.48 -3.30
N PHE A 192 24.75 8.63 -2.33
CA PHE A 192 23.39 8.15 -2.00
C PHE A 192 22.83 8.78 -0.73
N GLY A 193 23.50 9.79 -0.12
CA GLY A 193 23.05 10.39 1.12
C GLY A 193 23.47 11.85 1.30
N GLY A 194 23.05 12.47 2.40
CA GLY A 194 23.25 13.88 2.66
C GLY A 194 22.19 14.76 2.00
N SER A 195 22.49 15.40 0.88
CA SER A 195 21.54 16.28 0.18
C SER A 195 20.30 15.52 -0.31
N LEU A 196 19.19 16.23 -0.52
CA LEU A 196 17.97 15.64 -1.09
C LEU A 196 18.25 14.97 -2.44
N ASP A 197 19.03 15.61 -3.30
CA ASP A 197 19.39 15.09 -4.61
C ASP A 197 20.11 13.72 -4.51
N ASN A 198 21.07 13.59 -3.60
CA ASN A 198 21.76 12.33 -3.35
C ASN A 198 20.81 11.26 -2.76
N ARG A 199 19.91 11.65 -1.85
CA ARG A 199 18.93 10.72 -1.27
C ARG A 199 17.92 10.22 -2.31
N MET A 200 17.59 11.02 -3.32
CA MET A 200 16.73 10.62 -4.45
C MET A 200 17.45 9.72 -5.48
N ARG A 201 18.76 9.60 -5.45
CA ARG A 201 19.53 8.85 -6.47
C ARG A 201 19.08 7.40 -6.62
N PHE A 202 18.88 6.69 -5.51
CA PHE A 202 18.39 5.30 -5.57
C PHE A 202 16.97 5.22 -6.16
N MET A 203 16.07 6.13 -5.77
CA MET A 203 14.72 6.22 -6.36
C MET A 203 14.81 6.43 -7.87
N ARG A 204 15.64 7.37 -8.33
CA ARG A 204 15.83 7.61 -9.77
C ARG A 204 16.31 6.35 -10.49
N MET A 205 17.31 5.65 -9.96
CA MET A 205 17.78 4.38 -10.54
C MET A 205 16.65 3.34 -10.65
N CYS A 206 15.82 3.20 -9.62
CA CYS A 206 14.66 2.30 -9.69
C CYS A 206 13.66 2.77 -10.76
N MET A 207 13.39 4.07 -10.85
CA MET A 207 12.44 4.61 -11.83
C MET A 207 12.98 4.51 -13.26
N ASP A 208 14.27 4.69 -13.49
CA ASP A 208 14.91 4.48 -14.81
C ASP A 208 14.64 3.05 -15.31
N GLU A 209 14.92 2.04 -14.48
CA GLU A 209 14.72 0.62 -14.81
C GLU A 209 13.23 0.27 -14.98
N VAL A 210 12.36 0.81 -14.11
CA VAL A 210 10.91 0.61 -14.19
C VAL A 210 10.35 1.19 -15.48
N MET A 211 10.67 2.44 -15.81
CA MET A 211 10.12 3.10 -16.99
C MET A 211 10.68 2.54 -18.30
N GLU A 212 11.95 2.10 -18.34
CA GLU A 212 12.51 1.38 -19.47
C GLU A 212 11.75 0.05 -19.71
N ALA A 213 11.47 -0.72 -18.66
CA ALA A 213 10.71 -1.96 -18.76
C ALA A 213 9.24 -1.71 -19.12
N ALA A 214 8.61 -0.69 -18.53
CA ALA A 214 7.22 -0.31 -18.84
C ALA A 214 7.04 0.11 -20.31
N ALA A 215 8.00 0.85 -20.88
CA ALA A 215 7.98 1.23 -22.29
C ALA A 215 8.02 0.01 -23.23
N LYS A 216 8.70 -1.07 -22.84
CA LYS A 216 8.80 -2.31 -23.61
C LYS A 216 7.56 -3.19 -23.49
N THR A 217 6.91 -3.16 -22.33
CA THR A 217 5.76 -4.06 -22.02
C THR A 217 4.41 -3.39 -22.21
N GLY A 218 4.34 -2.06 -22.23
CA GLY A 218 3.09 -1.31 -22.24
C GLY A 218 2.37 -1.29 -20.88
N THR A 219 3.03 -1.71 -19.80
CA THR A 219 2.45 -1.75 -18.45
C THR A 219 2.26 -0.34 -17.91
N SER A 220 1.08 -0.03 -17.37
CA SER A 220 0.81 1.26 -16.73
C SER A 220 1.51 1.33 -15.36
N ILE A 221 2.03 2.52 -15.00
CA ILE A 221 2.84 2.71 -13.80
C ILE A 221 2.18 3.72 -12.86
N LEU A 222 1.86 3.26 -11.66
CA LEU A 222 1.55 4.11 -10.49
C LEU A 222 2.74 4.13 -9.53
N VAL A 223 2.93 5.24 -8.83
CA VAL A 223 3.92 5.33 -7.75
C VAL A 223 3.22 5.71 -6.45
N LYS A 224 3.30 4.85 -5.44
CA LYS A 224 2.84 5.19 -4.10
C LYS A 224 3.93 5.93 -3.34
N HIS A 225 3.65 7.19 -3.05
CA HIS A 225 4.59 8.12 -2.43
C HIS A 225 4.05 8.65 -1.09
N ASN A 226 4.96 8.87 -0.13
CA ASN A 226 4.62 9.51 1.13
C ASN A 226 4.55 11.03 0.97
N MET A 227 3.46 11.64 1.42
CA MET A 227 3.39 13.09 1.59
C MET A 227 4.26 13.58 2.76
N GLU A 228 4.43 12.75 3.76
CA GLU A 228 5.32 12.96 4.91
C GLU A 228 5.59 11.64 5.65
N ASP A 229 6.66 11.56 6.42
CA ASP A 229 6.93 10.40 7.29
C ASP A 229 6.12 10.43 8.58
N GLY A 230 5.57 11.59 8.97
CA GLY A 230 4.69 11.76 10.12
C GLY A 230 5.40 11.97 11.46
N PHE A 231 6.69 12.27 11.46
CA PHE A 231 7.46 12.58 12.67
C PHE A 231 8.64 13.53 12.41
N LYS A 232 9.13 14.17 13.45
CA LYS A 232 10.27 15.08 13.37
C LYS A 232 11.54 14.32 12.98
N GLY A 233 12.27 14.84 12.00
CA GLY A 233 13.49 14.24 11.44
C GLY A 233 13.27 13.25 10.30
N GLY A 234 12.02 12.96 9.95
CA GLY A 234 11.64 12.31 8.68
C GLY A 234 11.36 13.34 7.58
N ILE A 235 10.97 12.85 6.41
CA ILE A 235 10.54 13.69 5.28
C ILE A 235 9.33 14.52 5.69
N GLN A 236 9.35 15.81 5.37
CA GLN A 236 8.25 16.75 5.56
C GLN A 236 7.62 17.15 4.22
N ILE A 237 6.41 17.68 4.24
CA ILE A 237 5.61 17.98 3.04
C ILE A 237 6.36 18.80 1.98
N PRO A 238 7.08 19.90 2.31
CA PRO A 238 7.77 20.67 1.27
C PRO A 238 8.84 19.85 0.52
N GLU A 239 9.65 19.08 1.24
CA GLU A 239 10.66 18.20 0.65
C GLU A 239 10.01 17.06 -0.14
N SER A 240 8.90 16.52 0.34
CA SER A 240 8.15 15.47 -0.33
C SER A 240 7.51 15.94 -1.65
N ILE A 241 7.08 17.18 -1.74
CA ILE A 241 6.59 17.78 -3.00
C ILE A 241 7.71 17.83 -4.04
N GLU A 242 8.94 18.19 -3.66
CA GLU A 242 10.07 18.17 -4.59
C GLU A 242 10.41 16.75 -5.08
N ILE A 243 10.32 15.75 -4.19
CA ILE A 243 10.46 14.35 -4.58
C ILE A 243 9.35 13.95 -5.57
N ALA A 244 8.10 14.34 -5.30
CA ALA A 244 6.96 14.03 -6.16
C ALA A 244 7.07 14.69 -7.55
N LYS A 245 7.61 15.91 -7.66
CA LYS A 245 7.92 16.56 -8.94
C LYS A 245 8.96 15.76 -9.75
N VAL A 246 9.96 15.18 -9.09
CA VAL A 246 10.92 14.29 -9.75
C VAL A 246 10.23 13.01 -10.23
N ILE A 247 9.35 12.41 -9.44
CA ILE A 247 8.56 11.24 -9.85
C ILE A 247 7.67 11.60 -11.05
N GLU A 248 6.98 12.73 -11.01
CA GLU A 248 6.15 13.25 -12.12
C GLU A 248 6.95 13.39 -13.43
N SER A 249 8.21 13.85 -13.35
CA SER A 249 9.06 14.06 -14.54
C SER A 249 9.37 12.79 -15.32
N TYR A 250 9.15 11.62 -14.76
CA TYR A 250 9.27 10.33 -15.44
C TYR A 250 8.09 10.02 -16.38
N GLY A 251 7.02 10.82 -16.38
CA GLY A 251 5.85 10.59 -17.24
C GLY A 251 5.02 9.36 -16.81
N ILE A 252 4.99 9.07 -15.51
CA ILE A 252 4.18 7.99 -14.92
C ILE A 252 2.68 8.27 -15.08
N ASP A 253 1.86 7.22 -14.96
CA ASP A 253 0.40 7.31 -15.15
C ASP A 253 -0.33 7.86 -13.91
N GLY A 254 0.35 7.95 -12.76
CA GLY A 254 -0.20 8.63 -11.59
C GLY A 254 0.58 8.41 -10.30
N ILE A 255 0.38 9.32 -9.34
CA ILE A 255 0.94 9.25 -7.99
C ILE A 255 -0.16 8.93 -6.99
N VAL A 256 0.04 7.89 -6.19
CA VAL A 256 -0.83 7.56 -5.05
C VAL A 256 -0.28 8.24 -3.81
N LEU A 257 -1.02 9.23 -3.29
CA LEU A 257 -0.60 10.06 -2.15
C LEU A 257 -0.93 9.37 -0.84
N SER A 258 0.09 8.88 -0.14
CA SER A 258 -0.03 8.27 1.18
C SER A 258 0.85 8.99 2.20
N SER A 259 0.94 8.50 3.44
CA SER A 259 1.78 9.09 4.49
C SER A 259 2.16 8.06 5.54
N GLY A 260 3.21 8.38 6.29
CA GLY A 260 3.61 7.62 7.44
C GLY A 260 4.79 6.69 7.19
N PHE A 261 5.25 6.10 8.29
CA PHE A 261 6.42 5.24 8.34
C PHE A 261 6.10 4.05 9.24
N VAL A 262 5.99 2.83 8.70
CA VAL A 262 5.39 1.66 9.38
C VAL A 262 6.04 1.39 10.73
N SER A 263 7.37 1.52 10.86
CA SER A 263 8.08 1.24 12.11
C SER A 263 7.98 2.36 13.16
N ARG A 264 7.49 3.56 12.82
CA ARG A 264 7.49 4.72 13.73
C ARG A 264 6.18 5.51 13.74
N ALA A 265 5.56 5.72 12.60
CA ALA A 265 4.32 6.49 12.46
C ALA A 265 3.39 5.80 11.43
N PRO A 266 2.77 4.66 11.76
CA PRO A 266 1.98 3.88 10.81
C PRO A 266 0.60 4.48 10.54
N MET A 267 0.50 5.79 10.35
CA MET A 267 -0.73 6.55 10.27
C MET A 267 -1.60 6.21 9.05
N ALA A 268 -1.03 5.67 7.98
CA ALA A 268 -1.79 5.25 6.81
C ALA A 268 -2.56 3.93 7.07
N VAL A 269 -1.95 3.00 7.81
CA VAL A 269 -2.48 1.64 8.03
C VAL A 269 -3.32 1.56 9.29
N MET A 270 -2.93 2.28 10.35
CA MET A 270 -3.48 2.11 11.70
C MET A 270 -4.45 3.23 12.13
N ARG A 271 -5.18 3.86 11.20
CA ARG A 271 -6.26 4.78 11.57
C ARG A 271 -7.44 4.03 12.21
N GLY A 272 -7.88 4.50 13.38
CA GLY A 272 -8.76 3.82 14.31
C GLY A 272 -7.97 3.26 15.50
N LEU A 273 -8.67 2.82 16.54
CA LEU A 273 -8.02 2.23 17.71
C LEU A 273 -7.52 0.81 17.38
N ILE A 274 -6.33 0.48 17.86
CA ILE A 274 -5.75 -0.85 17.67
C ILE A 274 -6.16 -1.78 18.82
N PRO A 275 -6.80 -2.91 18.55
CA PRO A 275 -7.19 -3.89 19.57
C PRO A 275 -5.94 -4.69 19.99
N ILE A 276 -5.29 -4.26 21.07
CA ILE A 276 -3.97 -4.77 21.51
C ILE A 276 -4.07 -6.22 21.97
N TYR A 277 -5.14 -6.57 22.71
CA TYR A 277 -5.35 -7.96 23.11
C TYR A 277 -5.49 -8.86 21.88
N THR A 278 -6.31 -8.46 20.90
CA THR A 278 -6.51 -9.17 19.64
C THR A 278 -5.21 -9.33 18.87
N MET A 279 -4.44 -8.25 18.71
CA MET A 279 -3.13 -8.29 18.05
C MET A 279 -2.21 -9.29 18.73
N SER A 280 -2.09 -9.23 20.05
CA SER A 280 -1.25 -10.13 20.83
C SER A 280 -1.73 -11.60 20.75
N TYR A 281 -3.03 -11.85 20.60
CA TYR A 281 -3.60 -13.18 20.55
C TYR A 281 -3.05 -14.03 19.40
N TYR A 282 -2.81 -13.40 18.25
CA TYR A 282 -2.29 -14.05 17.04
C TYR A 282 -0.76 -14.14 17.01
N MET A 283 -0.05 -13.50 17.93
CA MET A 283 1.40 -13.50 18.01
C MET A 283 1.95 -14.77 18.70
N PRO A 284 3.21 -15.13 18.46
CA PRO A 284 3.91 -16.20 19.19
C PRO A 284 3.85 -15.97 20.71
N LEU A 285 3.82 -17.05 21.49
CA LEU A 285 3.58 -17.02 22.94
C LEU A 285 4.53 -16.08 23.69
N TRP A 286 5.82 -16.09 23.33
CA TRP A 286 6.86 -15.26 23.97
C TRP A 286 6.66 -13.74 23.74
N LEU A 287 6.10 -13.34 22.59
CA LEU A 287 5.82 -11.95 22.24
C LEU A 287 4.47 -11.49 22.77
N ARG A 288 3.51 -12.41 22.93
CA ARG A 288 2.13 -12.14 23.32
C ARG A 288 2.01 -11.36 24.62
N TYR A 289 2.72 -11.79 25.66
CA TYR A 289 2.70 -11.13 26.97
C TYR A 289 3.38 -9.77 26.94
N PHE A 290 4.52 -9.66 26.24
CA PHE A 290 5.19 -8.38 26.07
C PHE A 290 4.27 -7.34 25.40
N VAL A 291 3.62 -7.69 24.29
CA VAL A 291 2.71 -6.78 23.59
C VAL A 291 1.48 -6.42 24.45
N ARG A 292 0.97 -7.33 25.25
CA ARG A 292 -0.14 -7.02 26.18
C ARG A 292 0.22 -6.01 27.25
N TRP A 293 1.41 -6.10 27.81
CA TRP A 293 1.84 -5.25 28.91
C TRP A 293 2.38 -3.90 28.42
N PHE A 294 3.14 -3.88 27.34
CA PHE A 294 3.81 -2.69 26.85
C PHE A 294 3.15 -2.09 25.60
N GLY A 295 2.33 -2.84 24.88
CA GLY A 295 1.65 -2.37 23.68
C GLY A 295 0.86 -1.08 23.85
N PRO A 296 0.08 -0.88 24.96
CA PRO A 296 -0.62 0.38 25.20
C PRO A 296 0.27 1.61 25.24
N LEU A 297 1.54 1.46 25.65
CA LEU A 297 2.53 2.53 25.72
C LEU A 297 3.33 2.71 24.43
N MET A 298 3.49 1.65 23.65
CA MET A 298 4.37 1.62 22.48
C MET A 298 3.60 1.84 21.15
N ILE A 299 2.37 1.36 21.06
CA ILE A 299 1.57 1.41 19.84
C ILE A 299 0.81 2.73 19.77
N GLN A 300 1.21 3.58 18.85
CA GLN A 300 0.53 4.86 18.63
C GLN A 300 -0.90 4.64 18.13
N GLN A 301 -1.83 5.38 18.68
CA GLN A 301 -3.24 5.37 18.30
C GLN A 301 -3.54 6.61 17.44
N TYR A 302 -4.14 6.40 16.28
CA TYR A 302 -4.55 7.46 15.38
C TYR A 302 -6.07 7.43 15.23
N PRO A 303 -6.83 8.38 15.78
CA PRO A 303 -8.29 8.42 15.61
C PRO A 303 -8.67 8.36 14.13
N PHE A 304 -9.76 7.66 13.84
CA PHE A 304 -10.29 7.63 12.48
C PHE A 304 -11.09 8.90 12.21
N GLU A 305 -10.78 9.52 11.09
CA GLU A 305 -11.53 10.61 10.48
C GLU A 305 -11.71 10.29 9.00
N GLU A 306 -12.85 10.61 8.44
CA GLU A 306 -13.08 10.43 7.02
C GLU A 306 -12.19 11.39 6.22
N THR A 307 -11.60 10.92 5.13
CA THR A 307 -10.67 11.68 4.27
C THR A 307 -9.48 12.30 5.02
N PHE A 308 -8.91 11.62 6.01
CA PHE A 308 -7.89 12.12 6.95
C PHE A 308 -6.58 12.65 6.31
N PHE A 309 -6.35 12.42 5.04
CA PHE A 309 -5.20 12.96 4.30
C PHE A 309 -5.56 14.11 3.35
N TYR A 310 -6.83 14.53 3.34
CA TYR A 310 -7.34 15.47 2.33
C TYR A 310 -6.56 16.79 2.28
N ASP A 311 -6.35 17.46 3.41
CA ASP A 311 -5.69 18.77 3.46
C ASP A 311 -4.23 18.70 2.99
N ASN A 312 -3.53 17.63 3.36
CA ASN A 312 -2.16 17.39 2.89
C ASN A 312 -2.13 17.04 1.40
N ALA A 313 -3.03 16.18 0.92
CA ALA A 313 -3.12 15.81 -0.48
C ALA A 313 -3.44 17.01 -1.39
N MET A 314 -4.26 17.97 -0.91
CA MET A 314 -4.54 19.21 -1.64
C MET A 314 -3.31 20.12 -1.84
N LYS A 315 -2.28 20.01 -0.96
CA LYS A 315 -1.01 20.72 -1.17
C LYS A 315 -0.27 20.14 -2.39
N PHE A 316 -0.29 18.82 -2.56
CA PHE A 316 0.29 18.15 -3.73
C PHE A 316 -0.52 18.43 -5.00
N ARG A 317 -1.86 18.42 -4.92
CA ARG A 317 -2.72 18.74 -6.07
C ARG A 317 -2.45 20.12 -6.66
N LYS A 318 -2.06 21.09 -5.85
CA LYS A 318 -1.70 22.44 -6.30
C LYS A 318 -0.37 22.50 -7.04
N GLU A 319 0.54 21.60 -6.75
CA GLU A 319 1.93 21.63 -7.24
C GLU A 319 2.19 20.65 -8.40
N LEU A 320 1.40 19.57 -8.50
CA LEU A 320 1.60 18.51 -9.48
C LEU A 320 0.54 18.60 -10.59
N LYS A 321 0.94 18.20 -11.80
CA LYS A 321 0.07 18.18 -12.99
C LYS A 321 -0.34 16.76 -13.39
N CYS A 322 0.44 15.74 -13.00
CA CYS A 322 0.13 14.35 -13.29
C CYS A 322 -1.17 13.90 -12.60
N PRO A 323 -1.76 12.79 -13.04
CA PRO A 323 -2.90 12.19 -12.35
C PRO A 323 -2.54 11.85 -10.90
N LEU A 324 -3.44 12.21 -9.97
CA LEU A 324 -3.29 11.90 -8.55
C LEU A 324 -4.38 10.94 -8.10
N VAL A 325 -3.96 9.93 -7.35
CA VAL A 325 -4.84 8.95 -6.72
C VAL A 325 -4.89 9.24 -5.23
N TYR A 326 -6.07 9.54 -4.71
CA TYR A 326 -6.25 9.76 -3.28
C TYR A 326 -6.43 8.44 -2.53
N VAL A 327 -5.75 8.28 -1.39
CA VAL A 327 -5.97 7.20 -0.43
C VAL A 327 -6.04 7.78 0.99
N GLY A 328 -7.01 7.34 1.78
CA GLY A 328 -7.09 7.74 3.19
C GLY A 328 -8.51 8.02 3.68
N GLY A 329 -9.13 7.04 4.38
CA GLY A 329 -10.40 7.20 5.07
C GLY A 329 -11.64 7.32 4.20
N LEU A 330 -11.63 6.76 3.00
CA LEU A 330 -12.80 6.77 2.10
C LEU A 330 -13.79 5.68 2.52
N VAL A 331 -14.92 6.11 3.07
CA VAL A 331 -15.95 5.22 3.63
C VAL A 331 -17.38 5.65 3.28
N SER A 332 -17.57 6.78 2.61
CA SER A 332 -18.87 7.23 2.15
C SER A 332 -18.84 7.70 0.70
N ARG A 333 -20.01 7.74 0.08
CA ARG A 333 -20.19 8.30 -1.26
C ARG A 333 -19.81 9.78 -1.28
N GLU A 334 -20.22 10.54 -0.29
CA GLU A 334 -19.94 11.97 -0.17
C GLU A 334 -18.45 12.24 -0.04
N GLY A 335 -17.72 11.44 0.78
CA GLY A 335 -16.29 11.58 0.94
C GLY A 335 -15.53 11.28 -0.36
N ILE A 336 -15.98 10.28 -1.12
CA ILE A 336 -15.41 9.93 -2.43
C ILE A 336 -15.68 11.04 -3.45
N ASP A 337 -16.93 11.51 -3.56
CA ASP A 337 -17.30 12.58 -4.50
C ASP A 337 -16.57 13.89 -4.19
N LYS A 338 -16.46 14.28 -2.91
CA LYS A 338 -15.65 15.42 -2.46
C LYS A 338 -14.22 15.36 -3.00
N VAL A 339 -13.58 14.22 -2.89
CA VAL A 339 -12.18 14.02 -3.34
C VAL A 339 -12.09 14.13 -4.86
N LEU A 340 -12.95 13.43 -5.61
CA LEU A 340 -12.94 13.45 -7.08
C LEU A 340 -13.29 14.86 -7.63
N ASP A 341 -14.19 15.58 -6.99
CA ASP A 341 -14.56 16.95 -7.37
C ASP A 341 -13.45 17.98 -7.07
N SER A 342 -12.55 17.64 -6.14
CA SER A 342 -11.38 18.46 -5.81
C SER A 342 -10.21 18.28 -6.77
N GLY A 343 -10.38 17.51 -7.86
CA GLY A 343 -9.40 17.37 -8.93
C GLY A 343 -8.49 16.14 -8.80
N PHE A 344 -8.84 15.18 -7.96
CA PHE A 344 -8.22 13.84 -8.01
C PHE A 344 -8.87 13.00 -9.10
N GLU A 345 -8.07 12.25 -9.82
CA GLU A 345 -8.55 11.44 -10.95
C GLU A 345 -9.14 10.10 -10.49
N MET A 346 -8.59 9.53 -9.42
CA MET A 346 -9.00 8.22 -8.90
C MET A 346 -8.90 8.19 -7.37
N VAL A 347 -9.53 7.19 -6.78
CA VAL A 347 -9.50 6.92 -5.34
C VAL A 347 -9.09 5.49 -5.04
N GLN A 348 -8.29 5.30 -3.98
CA GLN A 348 -7.95 3.98 -3.45
C GLN A 348 -8.64 3.73 -2.11
N MET A 349 -9.28 2.57 -1.98
CA MET A 349 -9.94 2.12 -0.75
C MET A 349 -9.28 0.83 -0.22
N GLY A 350 -9.04 0.78 1.08
CA GLY A 350 -8.47 -0.38 1.77
C GLY A 350 -9.51 -1.11 2.61
N ARG A 351 -9.58 -0.79 3.90
CA ARG A 351 -10.39 -1.51 4.90
C ARG A 351 -11.90 -1.56 4.60
N ALA A 352 -12.44 -0.57 3.91
CA ALA A 352 -13.82 -0.60 3.44
C ALA A 352 -14.09 -1.86 2.61
N LEU A 353 -13.18 -2.19 1.67
CA LEU A 353 -13.27 -3.36 0.80
C LEU A 353 -12.87 -4.68 1.48
N VAL A 354 -12.13 -4.64 2.59
CA VAL A 354 -11.89 -5.83 3.44
C VAL A 354 -13.15 -6.20 4.21
N SER A 355 -13.89 -5.20 4.69
CA SER A 355 -15.15 -5.41 5.39
C SER A 355 -16.30 -5.76 4.45
N GLU A 356 -16.23 -5.31 3.21
CA GLU A 356 -17.34 -5.30 2.28
C GLU A 356 -16.82 -5.27 0.83
N PRO A 357 -16.47 -6.44 0.26
CA PRO A 357 -15.94 -6.52 -1.10
C PRO A 357 -16.85 -5.89 -2.18
N ASP A 358 -18.16 -5.88 -1.97
CA ASP A 358 -19.19 -5.33 -2.86
C ASP A 358 -19.54 -3.85 -2.61
N PHE A 359 -18.74 -3.14 -1.81
CA PHE A 359 -19.00 -1.74 -1.46
C PHE A 359 -19.18 -0.83 -2.68
N VAL A 360 -18.43 -1.06 -3.78
CA VAL A 360 -18.55 -0.22 -4.99
C VAL A 360 -19.90 -0.46 -5.69
N ASN A 361 -20.39 -1.68 -5.74
CA ASN A 361 -21.74 -1.97 -6.27
C ASN A 361 -22.82 -1.29 -5.40
N ARG A 362 -22.64 -1.29 -4.09
CA ARG A 362 -23.56 -0.57 -3.17
C ARG A 362 -23.51 0.94 -3.38
N LEU A 363 -22.31 1.53 -3.54
CA LEU A 363 -22.18 2.96 -3.88
C LEU A 363 -22.94 3.33 -5.16
N ALA A 364 -22.99 2.42 -6.14
CA ALA A 364 -23.74 2.61 -7.37
C ALA A 364 -25.25 2.48 -7.15
N ALA A 365 -25.69 1.49 -6.38
CA ALA A 365 -27.10 1.16 -6.17
C ALA A 365 -27.79 2.13 -5.18
N GLU A 366 -27.12 2.49 -4.07
CA GLU A 366 -27.69 3.30 -2.99
C GLU A 366 -27.46 4.81 -3.19
N GLY A 367 -26.44 5.19 -3.98
CA GLY A 367 -26.16 6.60 -4.29
C GLY A 367 -25.68 7.42 -3.10
N ALA A 368 -26.16 8.67 -2.99
CA ALA A 368 -25.86 9.55 -1.88
C ALA A 368 -26.36 8.96 -0.55
N GLY A 369 -25.56 9.15 0.53
CA GLY A 369 -25.82 8.55 1.83
C GLY A 369 -25.26 7.14 2.00
N CYS A 370 -24.79 6.48 0.93
CA CYS A 370 -24.16 5.17 1.04
C CYS A 370 -22.83 5.25 1.81
N ARG A 371 -22.72 4.44 2.87
CA ARG A 371 -21.52 4.32 3.70
C ARG A 371 -21.07 2.86 3.82
N SER A 372 -19.76 2.67 3.94
CA SER A 372 -19.18 1.37 4.22
C SER A 372 -19.59 0.85 5.61
N ARG A 373 -19.77 -0.45 5.70
CA ARG A 373 -20.03 -1.16 6.98
C ARG A 373 -18.79 -1.34 7.86
N CYS A 374 -17.62 -0.86 7.41
CA CYS A 374 -16.38 -0.92 8.20
C CYS A 374 -16.50 -0.04 9.45
N ASP A 375 -16.34 -0.65 10.62
CA ASP A 375 -16.41 0.01 11.93
C ASP A 375 -15.06 0.48 12.49
N HIS A 376 -14.01 0.40 11.69
CA HIS A 376 -12.64 0.88 12.00
C HIS A 376 -11.97 0.27 13.25
N LYS A 377 -12.48 -0.86 13.76
CA LYS A 377 -11.93 -1.55 14.94
C LYS A 377 -10.59 -2.24 14.71
N ASN A 378 -10.02 -2.11 13.52
CA ASN A 378 -8.68 -2.58 13.14
C ASN A 378 -8.40 -4.07 13.45
N TYR A 379 -9.43 -4.91 13.55
CA TYR A 379 -9.25 -6.35 13.69
C TYR A 379 -8.46 -6.95 12.54
N CYS A 380 -8.74 -6.54 11.30
CA CYS A 380 -8.02 -6.98 10.10
C CYS A 380 -6.53 -6.62 10.17
N ILE A 381 -6.19 -5.43 10.70
CA ILE A 381 -4.81 -4.97 10.88
C ILE A 381 -4.12 -5.75 12.01
N ALA A 382 -4.83 -5.99 13.11
CA ALA A 382 -4.29 -6.73 14.25
C ALA A 382 -3.91 -8.17 13.93
N ARG A 383 -4.56 -8.77 12.92
CA ARG A 383 -4.33 -10.17 12.55
C ARG A 383 -3.47 -10.37 11.30
N MET A 384 -3.39 -9.41 10.38
CA MET A 384 -2.77 -9.59 9.07
C MET A 384 -1.27 -9.95 9.12
N TYR A 385 -0.55 -9.54 10.14
CA TYR A 385 0.87 -9.86 10.30
C TYR A 385 1.14 -11.29 10.83
N SER A 386 0.10 -11.99 11.25
CA SER A 386 0.26 -13.32 11.87
C SER A 386 -0.56 -14.41 11.16
N VAL A 387 -1.68 -14.06 10.57
CA VAL A 387 -2.62 -15.04 9.97
C VAL A 387 -2.96 -14.64 8.51
N ASP A 388 -3.94 -13.73 8.34
CA ASP A 388 -4.39 -13.17 7.07
C ASP A 388 -5.20 -11.89 7.34
N MET A 389 -5.44 -11.09 6.31
CA MET A 389 -6.26 -9.88 6.39
C MET A 389 -7.75 -10.24 6.23
N LYS A 390 -8.50 -10.25 7.34
CA LYS A 390 -9.92 -10.60 7.35
C LYS A 390 -10.72 -9.70 8.31
N CYS A 391 -11.96 -9.35 7.95
CA CYS A 391 -12.85 -8.60 8.83
C CYS A 391 -13.36 -9.46 9.99
N HIS A 392 -13.55 -8.88 11.18
CA HIS A 392 -14.13 -9.61 12.32
C HIS A 392 -15.55 -10.07 12.06
N LYS A 393 -16.28 -9.35 11.22
CA LYS A 393 -17.66 -9.68 10.83
C LYS A 393 -17.77 -10.99 10.05
N ASP A 394 -16.67 -11.40 9.40
CA ASP A 394 -16.56 -12.67 8.67
C ASP A 394 -15.98 -13.80 9.53
N CYS A 395 -15.89 -13.59 10.85
CA CYS A 395 -15.34 -14.53 11.81
C CYS A 395 -16.41 -14.88 12.87
N PRO A 396 -17.32 -15.81 12.62
CA PRO A 396 -18.49 -16.07 13.50
C PRO A 396 -18.12 -16.60 14.89
N ASN A 397 -16.97 -17.26 15.04
CA ASN A 397 -16.57 -17.93 16.29
C ASN A 397 -15.35 -17.28 16.93
N LEU A 398 -15.38 -15.96 17.12
CA LEU A 398 -14.29 -15.26 17.80
C LEU A 398 -14.24 -15.61 19.29
N PRO A 399 -13.04 -15.77 19.88
CA PRO A 399 -12.88 -15.90 21.33
C PRO A 399 -13.55 -14.76 22.08
N ARG A 400 -14.25 -15.07 23.17
CA ARG A 400 -15.01 -14.09 23.98
C ARG A 400 -14.19 -12.83 24.33
N LYS A 401 -12.93 -13.00 24.73
CA LYS A 401 -12.05 -11.87 25.07
C LYS A 401 -11.78 -10.93 23.89
N ILE A 402 -11.71 -11.46 22.67
CA ILE A 402 -11.60 -10.63 21.45
C ILE A 402 -12.91 -9.89 21.21
N THR A 403 -14.04 -10.58 21.29
CA THR A 403 -15.38 -9.97 21.12
C THR A 403 -15.60 -8.84 22.13
N ASP A 404 -15.25 -9.09 23.42
CA ASP A 404 -15.38 -8.10 24.50
C ASP A 404 -14.45 -6.87 24.29
N GLU A 405 -13.23 -7.08 23.74
CA GLU A 405 -12.34 -5.97 23.39
C GLU A 405 -12.93 -5.14 22.25
N LEU A 406 -13.33 -5.80 21.16
CA LEU A 406 -13.89 -5.13 19.98
C LEU A 406 -15.20 -4.37 20.30
N ALA A 407 -16.00 -4.87 21.24
CA ALA A 407 -17.22 -4.22 21.69
C ALA A 407 -16.97 -2.90 22.46
N LYS A 408 -15.79 -2.76 23.08
CA LYS A 408 -15.39 -1.54 23.84
C LYS A 408 -14.76 -0.47 22.95
N LEU A 409 -14.38 -0.80 21.73
CA LEU A 409 -13.87 0.16 20.77
C LEU A 409 -15.05 0.93 20.13
N PRO A 410 -14.91 2.24 19.94
CA PRO A 410 -15.93 3.09 19.34
C PRO A 410 -16.24 2.72 17.89
#